data_5ddf5f987921dfd0ad55b0cfe08b2921
#
_entry.id   5ddf5f987921dfd0ad55b0cfe08b2921
#
_cell.length_a   1.000
_cell.length_b   1.000
_cell.length_c   1.000
_cell.angle_alpha   90.00
_cell.angle_beta   90.00
_cell.angle_gamma   90.00
#
_symmetry.space_group_name_H-M   'P 1'
#
loop_
_entity.id
_entity.type
_entity.pdbx_description
1 polymer ?
#
loop_
_entity_poly.entity_id
_entity_poly.type
_entity_poly.pdbx_seq_one_letter_code
_entity_poly.pdbx_strand_id
1 'polypeptide(L)'
;MQLLNYNNMKRLLSVLLLCHITISFLWAQPVHQVKGTVIDKSSRQPLEFINVMIVGLNKGGVTDAEGKFSIEQVPPGIYRLQASAIGYKTVTTPEYILSTRDLHIQIEMEENQTELEGVTITASPFRRDIESPVSLRIIGLQEIEKSPGANRDISRIVQSYPGVAFSPIGYRNDLIVRGGSPSENRFYLDGVEIPNINHFSTQGASGGPVGIINADFIREVNFYTGAFPANRGNSLSSVLDFKLRDGDMERNSLKATLGASEVSLASNGHLGNKTSYLVSVRQSYLQFLFDMLGLPFLPTFTDAQFKLKTRFDERNELLVLGLAGIDNMRLNTKLDGEKAEYILSYLPKIQQETFTLGAVYRHYAGAHVQTAVVSHSYLNNRNTKYLHNDESSEDNLTLRLRSVEQETKLRLENSSTFGAWKVNLGLNLNYSQYTNTSFQRVYIGKGETSDYHTALGLLHWGIFGTMSYASPDERFTASLGVRADANNYSSRMKHLSEQLSPRLSLTASSTDCMPVVAPDYTINYRPIQDSDSKGTTGNW
;
A
#
# COMPACT_ATOMS: atom_id res chain seq x y z
N MET A 1 20.66 65.01 25.74
CA MET A 1 19.32 64.44 25.79
C MET A 1 18.64 64.76 24.49
N GLN A 2 18.86 63.89 23.46
CA GLN A 2 18.37 64.11 22.08
C GLN A 2 16.89 63.72 22.01
N LEU A 3 16.07 64.69 21.61
CA LEU A 3 14.64 64.52 21.36
C LEU A 3 14.41 63.44 20.28
N LEU A 4 13.81 62.32 20.65
CA LEU A 4 13.32 61.32 19.72
C LEU A 4 12.39 61.98 18.70
N ASN A 5 12.81 62.01 17.44
CA ASN A 5 12.12 62.59 16.33
C ASN A 5 10.70 61.98 16.21
N TYR A 6 9.66 62.77 16.22
CA TYR A 6 8.23 62.41 16.17
C TYR A 6 7.92 61.38 15.10
N ASN A 7 8.61 61.42 13.98
CA ASN A 7 8.49 60.44 12.91
C ASN A 7 9.04 59.04 13.27
N ASN A 8 10.10 58.98 14.06
CA ASN A 8 10.66 57.69 14.54
C ASN A 8 9.77 57.06 15.59
N MET A 9 9.11 57.87 16.41
CA MET A 9 8.13 57.40 17.41
C MET A 9 6.89 56.81 16.74
N LYS A 10 6.38 57.45 15.69
CA LYS A 10 5.25 56.91 14.88
C LYS A 10 5.62 55.57 14.19
N ARG A 11 6.80 55.47 13.63
CA ARG A 11 7.30 54.21 13.04
C ARG A 11 7.43 53.09 14.08
N LEU A 12 7.96 53.42 15.26
CA LEU A 12 8.07 52.45 16.37
C LEU A 12 6.69 51.97 16.85
N LEU A 13 5.73 52.87 16.98
CA LEU A 13 4.35 52.55 17.34
C LEU A 13 3.65 51.69 16.27
N SER A 14 3.88 51.98 14.97
CA SER A 14 3.33 51.20 13.88
C SER A 14 3.92 49.78 13.85
N VAL A 15 5.22 49.62 14.09
CA VAL A 15 5.88 48.32 14.17
C VAL A 15 5.38 47.53 15.39
N LEU A 16 5.25 48.18 16.56
CA LEU A 16 4.70 47.56 17.75
C LEU A 16 3.23 47.14 17.59
N LEU A 17 2.42 47.94 16.91
CA LEU A 17 1.04 47.61 16.58
C LEU A 17 0.97 46.44 15.61
N LEU A 18 1.82 46.41 14.56
CA LEU A 18 1.92 45.32 13.61
C LEU A 18 2.37 44.01 14.29
N CYS A 19 3.38 44.09 15.19
CA CYS A 19 3.80 42.94 15.99
C CYS A 19 2.68 42.46 16.94
N HIS A 20 1.91 43.37 17.52
CA HIS A 20 0.81 43.00 18.44
C HIS A 20 -0.33 42.30 17.64
N ILE A 21 -0.65 42.78 16.45
CA ILE A 21 -1.63 42.16 15.57
C ILE A 21 -1.15 40.77 15.12
N THR A 22 0.11 40.61 14.74
CA THR A 22 0.67 39.29 14.32
C THR A 22 0.72 38.31 15.50
N ILE A 23 1.04 38.75 16.71
CA ILE A 23 1.05 37.91 17.93
C ILE A 23 -0.38 37.49 18.32
N SER A 24 -1.38 38.35 18.14
CA SER A 24 -2.79 38.01 18.40
C SER A 24 -3.34 36.93 17.45
N PHE A 25 -2.87 36.89 16.23
CA PHE A 25 -3.23 35.81 15.26
C PHE A 25 -2.56 34.45 15.55
N LEU A 26 -1.45 34.44 16.31
CA LEU A 26 -0.73 33.22 16.66
C LEU A 26 -1.37 32.41 17.80
N TRP A 27 -2.32 32.96 18.54
CA TRP A 27 -2.89 32.32 19.75
C TRP A 27 -4.22 31.61 19.54
N ALA A 28 -4.89 31.80 18.42
CA ALA A 28 -6.11 31.07 18.10
C ALA A 28 -5.75 29.81 17.33
N GLN A 29 -5.37 28.73 18.00
CA GLN A 29 -5.31 27.44 17.34
C GLN A 29 -6.74 27.08 16.90
N PRO A 30 -6.97 26.84 15.60
CA PRO A 30 -8.29 26.41 15.15
C PRO A 30 -8.62 25.08 15.83
N VAL A 31 -9.79 25.02 16.45
CA VAL A 31 -10.34 23.76 16.98
C VAL A 31 -11.38 23.25 16.01
N HIS A 32 -11.41 21.94 15.84
CA HIS A 32 -12.29 21.26 14.89
C HIS A 32 -13.19 20.27 15.61
N GLN A 33 -14.14 19.71 14.88
CA GLN A 33 -15.01 18.66 15.36
C GLN A 33 -14.64 17.33 14.71
N VAL A 34 -14.74 16.25 15.48
CA VAL A 34 -14.68 14.89 14.97
C VAL A 34 -16.08 14.30 15.06
N LYS A 35 -16.68 14.04 13.90
CA LYS A 35 -18.02 13.50 13.76
C LYS A 35 -17.97 12.13 13.10
N GLY A 36 -18.99 11.35 13.28
CA GLY A 36 -19.09 10.08 12.57
C GLY A 36 -20.31 9.27 12.94
N THR A 37 -20.32 8.06 12.40
CA THR A 37 -21.35 7.07 12.69
C THR A 37 -20.71 5.77 13.16
N VAL A 38 -21.35 5.10 14.11
CA VAL A 38 -20.98 3.75 14.54
C VAL A 38 -22.06 2.80 14.07
N ILE A 39 -21.64 1.73 13.40
CA ILE A 39 -22.56 0.71 12.87
C ILE A 39 -22.11 -0.69 13.28
N ASP A 40 -23.04 -1.61 13.34
CA ASP A 40 -22.72 -3.03 13.42
C ASP A 40 -22.13 -3.52 12.10
N LYS A 41 -21.04 -4.25 12.16
CA LYS A 41 -20.28 -4.72 11.00
C LYS A 41 -21.05 -5.74 10.16
N SER A 42 -21.87 -6.55 10.80
CA SER A 42 -22.58 -7.67 10.19
C SER A 42 -23.94 -7.25 9.64
N SER A 43 -24.76 -6.58 10.48
CA SER A 43 -26.10 -6.11 10.11
C SER A 43 -26.10 -4.78 9.37
N ARG A 44 -25.02 -4.00 9.49
CA ARG A 44 -24.86 -2.63 8.95
C ARG A 44 -25.83 -1.62 9.57
N GLN A 45 -26.51 -1.99 10.67
CA GLN A 45 -27.41 -1.10 11.38
C GLN A 45 -26.66 -0.11 12.26
N PRO A 46 -27.17 1.13 12.47
CA PRO A 46 -26.58 2.09 13.38
C PRO A 46 -26.64 1.58 14.83
N LEU A 47 -25.59 1.91 15.60
CA LEU A 47 -25.48 1.53 17.00
C LEU A 47 -25.60 2.75 17.90
N GLU A 48 -26.60 2.75 18.77
CA GLU A 48 -26.81 3.78 19.78
C GLU A 48 -26.03 3.50 21.08
N PHE A 49 -25.79 4.53 21.88
CA PHE A 49 -25.10 4.48 23.19
C PHE A 49 -23.68 3.91 23.15
N ILE A 50 -22.99 4.03 22.01
CA ILE A 50 -21.59 3.67 21.90
C ILE A 50 -20.72 4.82 22.42
N ASN A 51 -19.85 4.53 23.37
CA ASN A 51 -18.86 5.47 23.84
C ASN A 51 -17.69 5.55 22.85
N VAL A 52 -17.44 6.75 22.29
CA VAL A 52 -16.34 6.99 21.33
C VAL A 52 -15.37 7.99 21.96
N MET A 53 -14.12 7.58 22.17
CA MET A 53 -13.06 8.41 22.77
C MET A 53 -11.89 8.59 21.81
N ILE A 54 -11.23 9.77 21.90
CA ILE A 54 -9.97 10.00 21.19
C ILE A 54 -8.83 9.46 22.05
N VAL A 55 -8.07 8.52 21.51
CA VAL A 55 -6.93 7.92 22.22
C VAL A 55 -5.85 8.98 22.48
N GLY A 56 -5.46 9.12 23.74
CA GLY A 56 -4.46 10.11 24.16
C GLY A 56 -5.01 11.51 24.43
N LEU A 57 -6.31 11.76 24.20
CA LEU A 57 -7.01 12.98 24.65
C LEU A 57 -8.16 12.57 25.54
N ASN A 58 -8.38 13.34 26.62
CA ASN A 58 -9.53 13.12 27.50
C ASN A 58 -10.80 13.74 26.88
N LYS A 59 -11.12 13.37 25.64
CA LYS A 59 -12.28 13.85 24.86
C LYS A 59 -12.99 12.69 24.20
N GLY A 60 -14.32 12.71 24.27
CA GLY A 60 -15.18 11.68 23.70
C GLY A 60 -16.60 12.15 23.51
N GLY A 61 -17.42 11.29 22.94
CA GLY A 61 -18.86 11.47 22.73
C GLY A 61 -19.57 10.12 22.77
N VAL A 62 -20.88 10.14 22.83
CA VAL A 62 -21.75 8.95 22.80
C VAL A 62 -22.62 9.03 21.56
N THR A 63 -22.89 7.88 20.92
CA THR A 63 -23.76 7.85 19.74
C THR A 63 -25.24 8.01 20.10
N ASP A 64 -25.95 8.72 19.23
CA ASP A 64 -27.41 8.85 19.26
C ASP A 64 -28.13 7.64 18.66
N ALA A 65 -29.47 7.69 18.55
CA ALA A 65 -30.31 6.62 18.00
C ALA A 65 -30.00 6.31 16.51
N GLU A 66 -29.48 7.28 15.77
CA GLU A 66 -29.02 7.12 14.39
C GLU A 66 -27.55 6.67 14.31
N GLY A 67 -26.93 6.32 15.45
CA GLY A 67 -25.54 5.91 15.55
C GLY A 67 -24.53 7.03 15.35
N LYS A 68 -24.94 8.30 15.39
CA LYS A 68 -24.08 9.47 15.14
C LYS A 68 -23.44 9.96 16.43
N PHE A 69 -22.17 10.38 16.34
CA PHE A 69 -21.46 11.04 17.43
C PHE A 69 -20.78 12.32 16.96
N SER A 70 -20.50 13.23 17.91
CA SER A 70 -19.74 14.45 17.71
C SER A 70 -18.82 14.71 18.90
N ILE A 71 -17.54 14.97 18.62
CA ILE A 71 -16.54 15.36 19.61
C ILE A 71 -16.03 16.73 19.22
N GLU A 72 -16.28 17.73 20.09
CA GLU A 72 -16.00 19.13 19.80
C GLU A 72 -14.63 19.58 20.32
N GLN A 73 -14.16 20.71 19.78
CA GLN A 73 -12.96 21.39 20.23
C GLN A 73 -11.70 20.51 20.21
N VAL A 74 -11.54 19.70 19.18
CA VAL A 74 -10.35 18.87 19.00
C VAL A 74 -9.28 19.69 18.27
N PRO A 75 -8.06 19.82 18.83
CA PRO A 75 -6.97 20.53 18.16
C PRO A 75 -6.51 19.75 16.90
N PRO A 76 -5.86 20.42 15.94
CA PRO A 76 -5.24 19.71 14.82
C PRO A 76 -4.22 18.67 15.27
N GLY A 77 -4.21 17.50 14.64
CA GLY A 77 -3.32 16.40 15.01
C GLY A 77 -3.63 15.12 14.25
N ILE A 78 -2.93 14.06 14.61
CA ILE A 78 -3.20 12.70 14.10
C ILE A 78 -3.76 11.89 15.27
N TYR A 79 -4.95 11.36 15.10
CA TYR A 79 -5.71 10.71 16.16
C TYR A 79 -6.22 9.33 15.78
N ARG A 80 -6.33 8.47 16.77
CA ARG A 80 -7.10 7.23 16.76
C ARG A 80 -8.32 7.41 17.64
N LEU A 81 -9.44 6.81 17.25
CA LEU A 81 -10.62 6.75 18.08
C LEU A 81 -10.81 5.33 18.60
N GLN A 82 -11.35 5.24 19.79
CA GLN A 82 -11.74 3.99 20.40
C GLN A 82 -13.25 4.01 20.64
N ALA A 83 -13.95 3.02 20.10
CA ALA A 83 -15.37 2.81 20.32
C ALA A 83 -15.58 1.60 21.23
N SER A 84 -16.40 1.74 22.26
CA SER A 84 -16.67 0.69 23.24
C SER A 84 -18.13 0.73 23.72
N ALA A 85 -18.73 -0.43 23.89
CA ALA A 85 -20.05 -0.62 24.49
C ALA A 85 -20.19 -2.04 25.04
N ILE A 86 -21.15 -2.23 25.97
CA ILE A 86 -21.52 -3.57 26.46
C ILE A 86 -22.12 -4.38 25.29
N GLY A 87 -21.71 -5.62 25.16
CA GLY A 87 -22.17 -6.50 24.06
C GLY A 87 -21.43 -6.35 22.74
N TYR A 88 -20.44 -5.45 22.65
CA TYR A 88 -19.62 -5.24 21.48
C TYR A 88 -18.13 -5.33 21.79
N LYS A 89 -17.34 -5.83 20.84
CA LYS A 89 -15.88 -5.78 20.94
C LYS A 89 -15.40 -4.34 20.84
N THR A 90 -14.52 -3.94 21.73
CA THR A 90 -13.88 -2.62 21.65
C THR A 90 -13.06 -2.49 20.37
N VAL A 91 -13.30 -1.45 19.60
CA VAL A 91 -12.63 -1.18 18.33
C VAL A 91 -11.77 0.06 18.45
N THR A 92 -10.50 -0.05 18.06
CA THR A 92 -9.61 1.10 17.86
C THR A 92 -9.45 1.35 16.36
N THR A 93 -9.75 2.55 15.93
CA THR A 93 -9.66 2.93 14.50
C THR A 93 -8.20 3.07 14.04
N PRO A 94 -7.95 3.04 12.73
CA PRO A 94 -6.72 3.57 12.15
C PRO A 94 -6.51 5.05 12.52
N GLU A 95 -5.34 5.58 12.19
CA GLU A 95 -5.00 6.99 12.35
C GLU A 95 -5.73 7.87 11.34
N TYR A 96 -6.23 9.02 11.79
CA TYR A 96 -6.84 10.07 10.98
C TYR A 96 -6.15 11.39 11.21
N ILE A 97 -5.98 12.16 10.14
CA ILE A 97 -5.41 13.52 10.20
C ILE A 97 -6.56 14.52 10.37
N LEU A 98 -6.56 15.22 11.48
CA LEU A 98 -7.39 16.40 11.72
C LEU A 98 -6.49 17.64 11.53
N SER A 99 -6.67 18.40 10.45
CA SER A 99 -5.80 19.54 10.14
C SER A 99 -6.57 20.86 10.12
N THR A 100 -7.21 21.16 9.01
CA THR A 100 -7.91 22.43 8.76
C THR A 100 -9.42 22.30 8.71
N ARG A 101 -9.97 21.11 8.93
CA ARG A 101 -11.40 20.79 8.73
C ARG A 101 -11.85 19.74 9.72
N ASP A 102 -13.17 19.70 9.94
CA ASP A 102 -13.83 18.65 10.70
C ASP A 102 -13.59 17.29 10.04
N LEU A 103 -13.48 16.27 10.86
CA LEU A 103 -13.24 14.89 10.45
C LEU A 103 -14.55 14.12 10.52
N HIS A 104 -14.90 13.41 9.43
CA HIS A 104 -16.06 12.53 9.34
C HIS A 104 -15.59 11.08 9.15
N ILE A 105 -16.01 10.19 10.06
CA ILE A 105 -15.58 8.79 10.05
C ILE A 105 -16.75 7.84 10.31
N GLN A 106 -16.60 6.62 9.80
CA GLN A 106 -17.47 5.52 10.15
C GLN A 106 -16.69 4.46 10.92
N ILE A 107 -17.23 4.02 12.06
CA ILE A 107 -16.66 2.96 12.90
C ILE A 107 -17.57 1.74 12.78
N GLU A 108 -16.99 0.57 12.52
CA GLU A 108 -17.68 -0.69 12.43
C GLU A 108 -17.34 -1.54 13.65
N MET A 109 -18.33 -1.96 14.42
CA MET A 109 -18.16 -2.78 15.60
C MET A 109 -18.70 -4.20 15.38
N GLU A 110 -18.08 -5.18 16.00
CA GLU A 110 -18.52 -6.58 16.01
C GLU A 110 -19.20 -6.90 17.35
N GLU A 111 -20.34 -7.56 17.29
CA GLU A 111 -21.03 -8.03 18.48
C GLU A 111 -20.16 -9.03 19.27
N ASN A 112 -20.15 -8.90 20.58
CA ASN A 112 -19.47 -9.79 21.50
C ASN A 112 -20.53 -10.61 22.27
N GLN A 113 -20.65 -11.88 21.98
CA GLN A 113 -21.66 -12.77 22.58
C GLN A 113 -21.34 -13.20 24.02
N THR A 114 -20.28 -12.67 24.62
CA THR A 114 -19.86 -13.06 25.98
C THR A 114 -20.41 -12.06 26.99
N GLU A 115 -21.24 -12.51 27.93
CA GLU A 115 -21.62 -11.75 29.12
C GLU A 115 -20.37 -11.40 29.94
N LEU A 116 -20.13 -10.12 30.17
CA LEU A 116 -18.98 -9.61 30.90
C LEU A 116 -19.26 -9.61 32.40
N GLU A 117 -18.66 -10.50 33.15
CA GLU A 117 -18.29 -10.21 34.52
C GLU A 117 -17.22 -9.12 34.50
N GLY A 118 -17.49 -8.00 35.14
CA GLY A 118 -16.75 -6.75 35.29
C GLY A 118 -15.24 -6.72 35.10
N VAL A 119 -14.74 -6.99 33.91
CA VAL A 119 -13.33 -6.89 33.57
C VAL A 119 -13.07 -5.51 32.93
N THR A 120 -12.21 -4.72 33.54
CA THR A 120 -11.68 -3.50 32.91
C THR A 120 -10.80 -3.90 31.74
N ILE A 121 -11.35 -3.94 30.54
CA ILE A 121 -10.58 -4.24 29.31
C ILE A 121 -9.78 -2.99 28.97
N THR A 122 -8.49 -3.02 29.24
CA THR A 122 -7.56 -2.05 28.68
C THR A 122 -7.32 -2.45 27.23
N ALA A 123 -8.07 -1.84 26.30
CA ALA A 123 -7.89 -2.11 24.88
C ALA A 123 -6.45 -1.82 24.46
N SER A 124 -5.79 -2.81 23.89
CA SER A 124 -4.47 -2.64 23.31
C SER A 124 -4.54 -1.60 22.18
N PRO A 125 -3.70 -0.56 22.16
CA PRO A 125 -3.62 0.38 21.05
C PRO A 125 -3.13 -0.26 19.74
N PHE A 126 -2.71 -1.53 19.82
CA PHE A 126 -2.24 -2.30 18.66
C PHE A 126 -3.35 -3.20 18.14
N ARG A 127 -3.75 -2.94 16.91
CA ARG A 127 -4.69 -3.80 16.19
C ARG A 127 -4.00 -5.12 15.84
N ARG A 128 -4.64 -6.24 16.14
CA ARG A 128 -4.18 -7.58 15.75
C ARG A 128 -5.11 -8.14 14.69
N ASP A 129 -4.53 -8.79 13.68
CA ASP A 129 -5.30 -9.58 12.73
C ASP A 129 -5.35 -11.04 13.23
N ILE A 130 -6.55 -11.55 13.48
CA ILE A 130 -6.77 -12.92 13.91
C ILE A 130 -6.19 -13.95 12.93
N GLU A 131 -6.16 -13.62 11.63
CA GLU A 131 -5.66 -14.54 10.60
C GLU A 131 -4.12 -14.58 10.53
N SER A 132 -3.43 -13.56 11.03
CA SER A 132 -1.97 -13.47 11.04
C SER A 132 -1.46 -12.63 12.22
N PRO A 133 -1.62 -13.11 13.46
CA PRO A 133 -1.38 -12.29 14.64
C PRO A 133 0.09 -11.99 14.92
N VAL A 134 1.04 -12.75 14.35
CA VAL A 134 2.45 -12.72 14.77
C VAL A 134 3.35 -11.91 13.85
N SER A 135 3.09 -11.90 12.55
CA SER A 135 4.00 -11.29 11.56
C SER A 135 3.51 -9.97 10.98
N LEU A 136 2.38 -9.46 11.45
CA LEU A 136 1.79 -8.22 10.98
C LEU A 136 2.41 -7.00 11.67
N ARG A 137 2.91 -6.06 10.87
CA ARG A 137 3.23 -4.71 11.29
C ARG A 137 2.34 -3.72 10.54
N ILE A 138 1.67 -2.85 11.29
CA ILE A 138 0.83 -1.79 10.72
C ILE A 138 1.65 -0.51 10.66
N ILE A 139 1.80 0.02 9.45
CA ILE A 139 2.44 1.31 9.18
C ILE A 139 1.33 2.35 9.12
N GLY A 140 1.24 3.19 10.13
CA GLY A 140 0.22 4.23 10.23
C GLY A 140 0.64 5.55 9.57
N LEU A 141 -0.28 6.51 9.56
CA LEU A 141 -0.05 7.83 8.99
C LEU A 141 1.10 8.59 9.68
N GLN A 142 1.23 8.48 10.99
CA GLN A 142 2.33 9.13 11.73
C GLN A 142 3.70 8.65 11.26
N GLU A 143 3.84 7.36 11.02
CA GLU A 143 5.08 6.78 10.55
C GLU A 143 5.38 7.18 9.10
N ILE A 144 4.34 7.24 8.24
CA ILE A 144 4.45 7.69 6.85
C ILE A 144 4.88 9.16 6.75
N GLU A 145 4.29 10.03 7.58
CA GLU A 145 4.56 11.47 7.56
C GLU A 145 5.89 11.85 8.24
N LYS A 146 6.31 11.12 9.26
CA LYS A 146 7.44 11.48 10.10
C LYS A 146 8.71 10.68 9.85
N SER A 147 8.69 9.67 8.96
CA SER A 147 9.85 8.82 8.69
C SER A 147 10.97 9.63 8.01
N PRO A 148 12.14 9.79 8.65
CA PRO A 148 13.22 10.60 8.11
C PRO A 148 13.79 10.01 6.82
N GLY A 149 13.95 10.85 5.78
CA GLY A 149 14.58 10.44 4.51
C GLY A 149 13.75 9.53 3.62
N ALA A 150 12.56 9.10 4.07
CA ALA A 150 11.69 8.23 3.27
C ALA A 150 10.95 8.98 2.17
N ASN A 151 10.84 10.31 2.26
CA ASN A 151 10.09 11.14 1.31
C ASN A 151 8.68 10.59 1.03
N ARG A 152 8.01 10.06 2.09
CA ARG A 152 6.69 9.42 2.02
C ARG A 152 6.60 8.18 1.11
N ASP A 153 7.75 7.61 0.73
CA ASP A 153 7.82 6.35 -0.02
C ASP A 153 7.80 5.16 0.95
N ILE A 154 6.77 4.34 0.82
CA ILE A 154 6.55 3.18 1.70
C ILE A 154 7.69 2.16 1.59
N SER A 155 8.26 1.98 0.42
CA SER A 155 9.40 1.07 0.23
C SER A 155 10.57 1.46 1.14
N ARG A 156 10.88 2.74 1.24
CA ARG A 156 11.95 3.27 2.10
C ARG A 156 11.62 3.15 3.58
N ILE A 157 10.35 3.35 3.95
CA ILE A 157 9.91 3.16 5.33
C ILE A 157 10.13 1.70 5.74
N VAL A 158 9.67 0.77 4.91
CA VAL A 158 9.78 -0.67 5.16
C VAL A 158 11.25 -1.13 5.24
N GLN A 159 12.14 -0.53 4.45
CA GLN A 159 13.59 -0.80 4.50
C GLN A 159 14.24 -0.46 5.85
N SER A 160 13.60 0.38 6.67
CA SER A 160 14.09 0.69 8.03
C SER A 160 13.76 -0.39 9.06
N TYR A 161 12.97 -1.40 8.71
CA TYR A 161 12.52 -2.43 9.63
C TYR A 161 13.49 -3.60 9.77
N PRO A 162 13.54 -4.23 10.95
CA PRO A 162 14.34 -5.44 11.15
C PRO A 162 13.95 -6.53 10.15
N GLY A 163 14.97 -7.18 9.57
CA GLY A 163 14.78 -8.26 8.59
C GLY A 163 14.52 -7.79 7.16
N VAL A 164 14.57 -6.48 6.89
CA VAL A 164 14.52 -5.92 5.56
C VAL A 164 15.87 -5.33 5.20
N ALA A 165 16.43 -5.78 4.08
CA ALA A 165 17.70 -5.25 3.57
C ALA A 165 17.46 -4.18 2.51
N PHE A 166 18.42 -3.24 2.41
CA PHE A 166 18.46 -2.26 1.35
C PHE A 166 18.84 -2.91 0.02
N SER A 167 18.34 -2.34 -1.06
CA SER A 167 18.79 -2.72 -2.40
C SER A 167 20.31 -2.50 -2.51
N PRO A 168 21.08 -3.45 -3.06
CA PRO A 168 22.50 -3.28 -3.32
C PRO A 168 22.77 -2.20 -4.39
N ILE A 169 21.74 -1.83 -5.16
CA ILE A 169 21.78 -0.78 -6.17
C ILE A 169 21.23 0.50 -5.55
N GLY A 170 22.10 1.45 -5.24
CA GLY A 170 21.79 2.62 -4.40
C GLY A 170 20.67 3.56 -4.86
N TYR A 171 20.23 3.46 -6.12
CA TYR A 171 19.10 4.24 -6.65
C TYR A 171 17.79 3.45 -6.78
N ARG A 172 17.74 2.21 -6.27
CA ARG A 172 16.53 1.35 -6.28
C ARG A 172 16.00 1.13 -4.88
N ASN A 173 14.68 1.02 -4.78
CA ASN A 173 13.98 0.72 -3.54
C ASN A 173 13.43 -0.72 -3.51
N ASP A 174 14.19 -1.67 -4.05
CA ASP A 174 13.83 -3.07 -4.00
C ASP A 174 13.71 -3.56 -2.55
N LEU A 175 12.67 -4.33 -2.26
CA LEU A 175 12.42 -4.89 -0.94
C LEU A 175 13.01 -6.30 -0.87
N ILE A 176 14.01 -6.47 -0.03
CA ILE A 176 14.68 -7.74 0.26
C ILE A 176 14.30 -8.11 1.69
N VAL A 177 13.24 -8.91 1.84
CA VAL A 177 12.70 -9.29 3.15
C VAL A 177 13.18 -10.69 3.53
N ARG A 178 13.84 -10.80 4.69
CA ARG A 178 14.39 -12.07 5.22
C ARG A 178 15.29 -12.81 4.20
N GLY A 179 16.03 -12.06 3.39
CA GLY A 179 16.93 -12.62 2.38
C GLY A 179 16.26 -13.14 1.11
N GLY A 180 14.95 -12.93 0.95
CA GLY A 180 14.22 -13.31 -0.26
C GLY A 180 14.42 -12.34 -1.42
N SER A 181 14.14 -12.80 -2.65
CA SER A 181 14.21 -11.97 -3.84
C SER A 181 13.14 -10.86 -3.83
N PRO A 182 13.39 -9.70 -4.43
CA PRO A 182 12.36 -8.68 -4.66
C PRO A 182 11.09 -9.19 -5.35
N SER A 183 11.19 -10.20 -6.21
CA SER A 183 10.05 -10.84 -6.89
C SER A 183 9.15 -11.69 -5.98
N GLU A 184 9.62 -12.01 -4.77
CA GLU A 184 8.88 -12.83 -3.80
C GLU A 184 7.90 -12.02 -2.95
N ASN A 185 7.90 -10.70 -3.08
CA ASN A 185 6.97 -9.82 -2.41
C ASN A 185 5.66 -9.70 -3.21
N ARG A 186 4.54 -9.48 -2.51
CA ARG A 186 3.25 -9.19 -3.14
C ARG A 186 2.65 -7.93 -2.57
N PHE A 187 2.01 -7.17 -3.46
CA PHE A 187 1.45 -5.86 -3.14
C PHE A 187 -0.05 -5.86 -3.42
N TYR A 188 -0.81 -5.36 -2.47
CA TYR A 188 -2.28 -5.22 -2.59
C TYR A 188 -2.68 -3.78 -2.32
N LEU A 189 -3.64 -3.27 -3.08
CA LEU A 189 -4.25 -1.96 -2.92
C LEU A 189 -5.76 -2.16 -2.70
N ASP A 190 -6.24 -1.95 -1.47
CA ASP A 190 -7.64 -2.23 -1.07
C ASP A 190 -8.14 -3.64 -1.45
N GLY A 191 -7.24 -4.62 -1.48
CA GLY A 191 -7.54 -6.00 -1.83
C GLY A 191 -7.30 -6.39 -3.29
N VAL A 192 -7.04 -5.43 -4.17
CA VAL A 192 -6.59 -5.66 -5.55
C VAL A 192 -5.08 -5.88 -5.56
N GLU A 193 -4.61 -6.97 -6.14
CA GLU A 193 -3.18 -7.22 -6.31
C GLU A 193 -2.60 -6.35 -7.42
N ILE A 194 -1.51 -5.63 -7.13
CA ILE A 194 -0.79 -4.76 -8.06
C ILE A 194 0.62 -5.30 -8.29
N PRO A 195 1.21 -5.13 -9.49
CA PRO A 195 2.49 -5.76 -9.83
C PRO A 195 3.68 -5.10 -9.11
N ASN A 196 3.64 -3.81 -8.89
CA ASN A 196 4.72 -3.01 -8.31
C ASN A 196 4.17 -1.81 -7.54
N ILE A 197 5.04 -1.19 -6.74
CA ILE A 197 4.69 -0.02 -5.92
C ILE A 197 5.57 1.20 -6.23
N ASN A 198 6.50 1.08 -7.18
CA ASN A 198 7.43 2.13 -7.55
C ASN A 198 7.48 2.35 -9.07
N HIS A 199 7.80 3.58 -9.48
CA HIS A 199 8.18 3.92 -10.85
C HIS A 199 9.51 3.27 -11.24
N PHE A 200 9.75 3.11 -12.55
CA PHE A 200 10.97 2.48 -13.09
C PHE A 200 11.22 1.07 -12.54
N SER A 201 10.15 0.34 -12.30
CA SER A 201 10.24 -1.06 -11.88
C SER A 201 10.75 -1.94 -13.04
N THR A 202 11.37 -3.05 -12.71
CA THR A 202 11.80 -4.06 -13.69
C THR A 202 11.07 -5.37 -13.42
N GLN A 203 10.98 -6.24 -14.44
CA GLN A 203 10.44 -7.58 -14.24
C GLN A 203 11.22 -8.31 -13.11
N GLY A 204 10.49 -8.94 -12.22
CA GLY A 204 11.09 -9.67 -11.10
C GLY A 204 11.73 -8.80 -10.02
N ALA A 205 11.47 -7.48 -9.99
CA ALA A 205 11.94 -6.57 -8.96
C ALA A 205 10.80 -5.74 -8.39
N SER A 206 10.85 -5.43 -7.10
CA SER A 206 9.77 -4.74 -6.40
C SER A 206 9.74 -3.23 -6.64
N GLY A 207 10.82 -2.63 -7.11
CA GLY A 207 10.74 -1.21 -7.27
C GLY A 207 11.93 -0.46 -7.86
N GLY A 208 11.64 0.74 -8.28
CA GLY A 208 12.55 1.79 -8.67
C GLY A 208 12.64 2.88 -7.60
N PRO A 209 13.14 4.06 -7.94
CA PRO A 209 13.56 5.09 -6.98
C PRO A 209 12.42 5.85 -6.29
N VAL A 210 11.20 5.83 -6.82
CA VAL A 210 10.08 6.67 -6.37
C VAL A 210 8.79 5.85 -6.33
N GLY A 211 8.01 6.00 -5.26
CA GLY A 211 6.71 5.32 -5.10
C GLY A 211 5.66 5.82 -6.09
N ILE A 212 4.91 4.90 -6.70
CA ILE A 212 3.80 5.21 -7.62
C ILE A 212 2.49 5.49 -6.87
N ILE A 213 2.31 4.94 -5.66
CA ILE A 213 1.11 5.13 -4.87
C ILE A 213 1.15 6.51 -4.21
N ASN A 214 0.09 7.30 -4.37
CA ASN A 214 -0.02 8.60 -3.70
C ASN A 214 -0.17 8.41 -2.18
N ALA A 215 0.84 8.83 -1.43
CA ALA A 215 0.86 8.70 0.03
C ALA A 215 -0.27 9.47 0.73
N ASP A 216 -0.79 10.57 0.14
CA ASP A 216 -1.95 11.30 0.67
C ASP A 216 -3.22 10.45 0.75
N PHE A 217 -3.29 9.37 -0.05
CA PHE A 217 -4.44 8.48 -0.08
C PHE A 217 -4.30 7.27 0.83
N ILE A 218 -3.09 6.99 1.30
CA ILE A 218 -2.84 5.86 2.18
C ILE A 218 -3.41 6.16 3.58
N ARG A 219 -4.19 5.23 4.11
CA ARG A 219 -4.66 5.24 5.48
C ARG A 219 -3.72 4.46 6.40
N GLU A 220 -3.35 3.27 5.98
CA GLU A 220 -2.42 2.37 6.66
C GLU A 220 -1.84 1.37 5.66
N VAL A 221 -0.71 0.76 6.00
CA VAL A 221 -0.14 -0.36 5.25
C VAL A 221 0.06 -1.53 6.21
N ASN A 222 -0.53 -2.67 5.88
CA ASN A 222 -0.34 -3.90 6.59
C ASN A 222 0.86 -4.64 5.97
N PHE A 223 1.94 -4.71 6.70
CA PHE A 223 3.18 -5.36 6.28
C PHE A 223 3.34 -6.70 6.98
N TYR A 224 3.27 -7.78 6.22
CA TYR A 224 3.46 -9.15 6.69
C TYR A 224 4.84 -9.64 6.25
N THR A 225 5.65 -10.14 7.20
CA THR A 225 6.99 -10.67 6.95
C THR A 225 7.06 -12.21 7.00
N GLY A 226 5.94 -12.87 7.17
CA GLY A 226 5.77 -14.31 7.27
C GLY A 226 4.33 -14.63 7.67
N ALA A 227 4.00 -15.91 7.87
CA ALA A 227 2.66 -16.34 8.29
C ALA A 227 1.50 -15.60 7.58
N PHE A 228 1.59 -15.48 6.25
CA PHE A 228 0.61 -14.75 5.45
C PHE A 228 -0.78 -15.40 5.56
N PRO A 229 -1.87 -14.63 5.58
CA PRO A 229 -3.22 -15.17 5.46
C PRO A 229 -3.37 -16.07 4.21
N ALA A 230 -4.15 -17.15 4.29
CA ALA A 230 -4.23 -18.12 3.18
C ALA A 230 -4.81 -17.54 1.89
N ASN A 231 -5.58 -16.45 1.96
CA ASN A 231 -6.07 -15.70 0.80
C ASN A 231 -4.97 -14.88 0.08
N ARG A 232 -3.76 -14.79 0.63
CA ARG A 232 -2.58 -14.18 0.01
C ARG A 232 -1.69 -15.28 -0.55
N GLY A 233 -1.87 -15.57 -1.85
CA GLY A 233 -1.09 -16.58 -2.56
C GLY A 233 0.16 -16.03 -3.21
N ASN A 234 1.02 -16.94 -3.67
CA ASN A 234 2.22 -16.63 -4.45
C ASN A 234 3.19 -15.64 -3.78
N SER A 235 3.21 -15.60 -2.43
CA SER A 235 4.10 -14.78 -1.61
C SER A 235 5.09 -15.69 -0.90
N LEU A 236 6.39 -15.38 -0.96
CA LEU A 236 7.43 -16.13 -0.29
C LEU A 236 8.15 -15.32 0.79
N SER A 237 8.34 -14.01 0.55
CA SER A 237 9.10 -13.13 1.45
C SER A 237 8.22 -12.15 2.22
N SER A 238 7.35 -11.41 1.54
CA SER A 238 6.46 -10.47 2.21
C SER A 238 5.15 -10.20 1.47
N VAL A 239 4.19 -9.64 2.21
CA VAL A 239 2.97 -9.04 1.67
C VAL A 239 2.83 -7.64 2.22
N LEU A 240 2.63 -6.66 1.34
CA LEU A 240 2.22 -5.31 1.69
C LEU A 240 0.77 -5.09 1.21
N ASP A 241 -0.13 -4.84 2.15
CA ASP A 241 -1.55 -4.58 1.86
C ASP A 241 -1.88 -3.13 2.21
N PHE A 242 -1.93 -2.28 1.19
CA PHE A 242 -2.22 -0.86 1.29
C PHE A 242 -3.73 -0.66 1.45
N LYS A 243 -4.12 0.03 2.50
CA LYS A 243 -5.49 0.48 2.73
C LYS A 243 -5.58 1.96 2.43
N LEU A 244 -6.33 2.31 1.40
CA LEU A 244 -6.60 3.70 1.08
C LEU A 244 -7.72 4.25 1.97
N ARG A 245 -7.66 5.55 2.24
CA ARG A 245 -8.79 6.26 2.84
C ARG A 245 -9.98 6.28 1.86
N ASP A 246 -11.16 6.53 2.36
CA ASP A 246 -12.32 6.79 1.52
C ASP A 246 -12.41 8.30 1.22
N GLY A 247 -13.11 8.67 0.15
CA GLY A 247 -13.43 10.06 -0.15
C GLY A 247 -14.39 10.64 0.90
N ASP A 248 -14.32 11.95 1.07
CA ASP A 248 -15.21 12.68 1.99
C ASP A 248 -16.64 12.68 1.44
N MET A 249 -17.60 12.19 2.22
CA MET A 249 -19.02 12.12 1.81
C MET A 249 -19.79 13.43 2.04
N GLU A 250 -19.19 14.42 2.65
CA GLU A 250 -19.84 15.70 2.92
C GLU A 250 -19.34 16.82 2.02
N ARG A 251 -18.07 16.75 1.59
CA ARG A 251 -17.43 17.85 0.86
C ARG A 251 -16.48 17.35 -0.22
N ASN A 252 -16.46 18.08 -1.32
CA ASN A 252 -15.44 17.92 -2.34
C ASN A 252 -14.25 18.83 -2.03
N SER A 253 -13.04 18.33 -2.16
CA SER A 253 -11.82 19.09 -1.94
C SER A 253 -10.80 18.86 -3.04
N LEU A 254 -10.01 19.90 -3.31
CA LEU A 254 -8.91 19.88 -4.27
C LEU A 254 -7.64 20.31 -3.54
N LYS A 255 -6.57 19.54 -3.71
CA LYS A 255 -5.24 19.82 -3.18
C LYS A 255 -4.26 19.90 -4.34
N ALA A 256 -3.61 21.03 -4.51
CA ALA A 256 -2.46 21.17 -5.39
C ALA A 256 -1.19 21.17 -4.54
N THR A 257 -0.18 20.41 -4.93
CA THR A 257 1.10 20.31 -4.22
C THR A 257 2.24 20.56 -5.20
N LEU A 258 3.16 21.44 -4.81
CA LEU A 258 4.43 21.63 -5.46
C LEU A 258 5.52 21.11 -4.52
N GLY A 259 6.08 19.95 -4.84
CA GLY A 259 7.15 19.31 -4.09
C GLY A 259 8.54 19.68 -4.60
N ALA A 260 9.59 19.06 -4.08
CA ALA A 260 10.97 19.26 -4.55
C ALA A 260 11.23 18.57 -5.91
N SER A 261 10.46 17.55 -6.26
CA SER A 261 10.69 16.70 -7.44
C SER A 261 9.47 16.56 -8.35
N GLU A 262 8.29 17.00 -7.89
CA GLU A 262 7.03 16.73 -8.58
C GLU A 262 5.97 17.80 -8.29
N VAL A 263 5.04 17.94 -9.21
CA VAL A 263 3.77 18.65 -9.01
C VAL A 263 2.64 17.63 -8.99
N SER A 264 1.68 17.81 -8.09
CA SER A 264 0.52 16.94 -7.99
C SER A 264 -0.78 17.72 -7.82
N LEU A 265 -1.84 17.13 -8.35
CA LEU A 265 -3.21 17.56 -8.17
C LEU A 265 -4.01 16.39 -7.64
N ALA A 266 -4.62 16.55 -6.47
CA ALA A 266 -5.42 15.50 -5.83
C ALA A 266 -6.79 16.05 -5.46
N SER A 267 -7.84 15.29 -5.73
CA SER A 267 -9.21 15.60 -5.34
C SER A 267 -9.81 14.46 -4.56
N ASN A 268 -10.57 14.79 -3.54
CA ASN A 268 -11.38 13.83 -2.81
C ASN A 268 -12.76 14.41 -2.51
N GLY A 269 -13.75 13.52 -2.41
CA GLY A 269 -15.12 13.94 -2.15
C GLY A 269 -16.14 12.87 -2.51
N HIS A 270 -17.33 13.31 -2.90
CA HIS A 270 -18.44 12.43 -3.21
C HIS A 270 -19.14 12.80 -4.53
N LEU A 271 -19.74 11.79 -5.15
CA LEU A 271 -20.63 11.88 -6.30
C LEU A 271 -22.03 11.43 -5.85
N GLY A 272 -22.87 12.38 -5.49
CA GLY A 272 -24.16 12.10 -4.85
C GLY A 272 -24.00 11.49 -3.44
N ASN A 273 -25.04 10.82 -2.95
CA ASN A 273 -25.11 10.36 -1.54
C ASN A 273 -24.55 8.94 -1.30
N LYS A 274 -24.14 8.23 -2.35
CA LYS A 274 -23.76 6.81 -2.26
C LYS A 274 -22.33 6.51 -2.70
N THR A 275 -21.68 7.45 -3.38
CA THR A 275 -20.37 7.23 -3.99
C THR A 275 -19.36 8.24 -3.48
N SER A 276 -18.28 7.77 -2.86
CA SER A 276 -17.11 8.58 -2.56
C SER A 276 -16.02 8.37 -3.60
N TYR A 277 -15.16 9.37 -3.79
CA TYR A 277 -14.04 9.29 -4.73
C TYR A 277 -12.74 9.87 -4.18
N LEU A 278 -11.63 9.30 -4.68
CA LEU A 278 -10.29 9.86 -4.61
C LEU A 278 -9.73 9.85 -6.03
N VAL A 279 -9.11 10.94 -6.44
CA VAL A 279 -8.42 11.05 -7.74
C VAL A 279 -7.15 11.86 -7.56
N SER A 280 -6.04 11.41 -8.14
CA SER A 280 -4.81 12.19 -8.21
C SER A 280 -4.10 12.02 -9.53
N VAL A 281 -3.38 13.07 -9.94
CA VAL A 281 -2.44 13.07 -11.06
C VAL A 281 -1.16 13.72 -10.56
N ARG A 282 0.00 13.11 -10.88
CA ARG A 282 1.33 13.64 -10.55
C ARG A 282 2.19 13.70 -11.80
N GLN A 283 3.01 14.74 -11.88
CA GLN A 283 4.01 14.93 -12.91
C GLN A 283 5.35 15.24 -12.24
N SER A 284 6.35 14.42 -12.53
CA SER A 284 7.71 14.63 -12.05
C SER A 284 8.48 15.63 -12.91
N TYR A 285 9.37 16.38 -12.28
CA TYR A 285 10.39 17.20 -12.93
C TYR A 285 11.81 16.88 -12.39
N LEU A 286 12.02 15.65 -11.93
CA LEU A 286 13.30 15.13 -11.44
C LEU A 286 14.44 15.33 -12.45
N GLN A 287 14.15 15.34 -13.75
CA GLN A 287 15.14 15.58 -14.80
C GLN A 287 15.89 16.89 -14.62
N PHE A 288 15.24 17.97 -14.16
CA PHE A 288 15.90 19.26 -13.92
C PHE A 288 16.85 19.19 -12.73
N LEU A 289 16.45 18.53 -11.66
CA LEU A 289 17.28 18.32 -10.49
C LEU A 289 18.50 17.45 -10.83
N PHE A 290 18.31 16.39 -11.59
CA PHE A 290 19.36 15.45 -11.99
C PHE A 290 20.33 16.09 -12.97
N ASP A 291 19.85 16.95 -13.88
CA ASP A 291 20.69 17.73 -14.77
C ASP A 291 21.56 18.73 -13.99
N MET A 292 20.99 19.46 -13.04
CA MET A 292 21.74 20.37 -12.16
C MET A 292 22.79 19.65 -11.29
N LEU A 293 22.53 18.41 -10.90
CA LEU A 293 23.46 17.59 -10.12
C LEU A 293 24.51 16.89 -11.00
N GLY A 294 24.47 17.08 -12.32
CA GLY A 294 25.39 16.44 -13.25
C GLY A 294 25.27 14.92 -13.29
N LEU A 295 24.03 14.39 -13.17
CA LEU A 295 23.79 12.97 -13.23
C LEU A 295 23.63 12.48 -14.68
N PRO A 296 24.11 11.26 -15.01
CA PRO A 296 24.11 10.76 -16.39
C PRO A 296 22.74 10.30 -16.90
N PHE A 297 21.70 10.36 -16.09
CA PHE A 297 20.35 9.97 -16.45
C PHE A 297 19.31 10.98 -15.95
N LEU A 298 18.27 11.18 -16.74
CA LEU A 298 17.24 12.21 -16.57
C LEU A 298 15.86 11.56 -16.50
N PRO A 299 15.41 11.09 -15.30
CA PRO A 299 14.14 10.43 -15.14
C PRO A 299 12.98 11.43 -15.11
N THR A 300 11.87 11.04 -15.72
CA THR A 300 10.56 11.71 -15.58
C THR A 300 9.48 10.66 -15.44
N PHE A 301 8.46 10.95 -14.64
CA PHE A 301 7.27 10.11 -14.57
C PHE A 301 6.00 10.96 -14.54
N THR A 302 4.93 10.36 -15.03
CA THR A 302 3.56 10.84 -14.88
C THR A 302 2.74 9.69 -14.35
N ASP A 303 1.96 9.92 -13.31
CA ASP A 303 1.04 8.91 -12.80
C ASP A 303 -0.34 9.46 -12.50
N ALA A 304 -1.29 8.54 -12.48
CA ALA A 304 -2.65 8.80 -12.10
C ALA A 304 -3.19 7.66 -11.24
N GLN A 305 -3.94 8.02 -10.22
CA GLN A 305 -4.60 7.09 -9.33
C GLN A 305 -6.03 7.54 -9.06
N PHE A 306 -6.97 6.57 -9.03
CA PHE A 306 -8.32 6.83 -8.58
C PHE A 306 -8.88 5.68 -7.74
N LYS A 307 -9.85 6.01 -6.90
CA LYS A 307 -10.68 5.08 -6.15
C LYS A 307 -12.11 5.62 -6.14
N LEU A 308 -13.06 4.78 -6.51
CA LEU A 308 -14.50 5.03 -6.40
C LEU A 308 -15.08 3.97 -5.48
N LYS A 309 -15.79 4.39 -4.46
CA LYS A 309 -16.47 3.49 -3.53
C LYS A 309 -17.95 3.83 -3.49
N THR A 310 -18.79 2.91 -3.97
CA THR A 310 -20.24 3.07 -4.06
C THR A 310 -20.92 2.09 -3.11
N ARG A 311 -21.76 2.59 -2.24
CA ARG A 311 -22.71 1.77 -1.45
C ARG A 311 -24.07 1.83 -2.13
N PHE A 312 -24.48 0.72 -2.73
CA PHE A 312 -25.79 0.63 -3.36
C PHE A 312 -26.89 0.62 -2.30
N ASP A 313 -26.65 -0.15 -1.25
CA ASP A 313 -27.49 -0.30 -0.07
C ASP A 313 -26.64 -0.74 1.14
N GLU A 314 -27.27 -1.09 2.28
CA GLU A 314 -26.60 -1.51 3.51
C GLU A 314 -25.79 -2.82 3.34
N ARG A 315 -26.16 -3.65 2.38
CA ARG A 315 -25.55 -4.97 2.16
C ARG A 315 -24.59 -5.02 0.98
N ASN A 316 -24.63 -4.05 0.08
CA ASN A 316 -23.93 -4.12 -1.19
C ASN A 316 -22.99 -2.93 -1.40
N GLU A 317 -21.71 -3.22 -1.52
CA GLU A 317 -20.65 -2.23 -1.73
C GLU A 317 -19.79 -2.62 -2.94
N LEU A 318 -19.52 -1.66 -3.82
CA LEU A 318 -18.59 -1.78 -4.93
C LEU A 318 -17.47 -0.75 -4.78
N LEU A 319 -16.25 -1.22 -4.84
CA LEU A 319 -15.06 -0.39 -4.94
C LEU A 319 -14.42 -0.63 -6.31
N VAL A 320 -14.13 0.45 -7.02
CA VAL A 320 -13.36 0.42 -8.28
C VAL A 320 -12.14 1.29 -8.10
N LEU A 321 -10.97 0.79 -8.45
CA LEU A 321 -9.72 1.54 -8.35
C LEU A 321 -8.87 1.36 -9.60
N GLY A 322 -8.08 2.39 -9.88
CA GLY A 322 -7.09 2.38 -10.94
C GLY A 322 -5.80 3.06 -10.51
N LEU A 323 -4.70 2.53 -11.00
CA LEU A 323 -3.35 3.05 -10.82
C LEU A 323 -2.65 2.95 -12.18
N ALA A 324 -2.07 4.05 -12.66
CA ALA A 324 -1.36 4.09 -13.94
C ALA A 324 -0.10 4.95 -13.83
N GLY A 325 0.94 4.59 -14.58
CA GLY A 325 2.20 5.33 -14.64
C GLY A 325 2.85 5.24 -16.02
N ILE A 326 3.48 6.34 -16.42
CA ILE A 326 4.32 6.44 -17.62
C ILE A 326 5.68 6.97 -17.16
N ASP A 327 6.72 6.18 -17.38
CA ASP A 327 8.08 6.48 -16.97
C ASP A 327 8.99 6.64 -18.18
N ASN A 328 9.80 7.68 -18.17
CA ASN A 328 10.81 7.92 -19.20
C ASN A 328 12.15 8.29 -18.56
N MET A 329 13.19 7.55 -18.88
CA MET A 329 14.54 7.86 -18.48
C MET A 329 15.40 8.13 -19.73
N ARG A 330 15.79 9.39 -19.90
CA ARG A 330 16.69 9.81 -20.96
C ARG A 330 18.13 9.85 -20.44
N LEU A 331 19.10 9.77 -21.33
CA LEU A 331 20.51 9.91 -21.00
C LEU A 331 20.93 11.38 -21.08
N ASN A 332 21.78 11.81 -20.16
CA ASN A 332 22.39 13.14 -20.16
C ASN A 332 23.73 13.09 -20.91
N THR A 333 23.66 13.07 -22.24
CA THR A 333 24.82 12.95 -23.12
C THR A 333 25.67 14.25 -23.23
N LYS A 334 25.28 15.30 -22.48
CA LYS A 334 26.04 16.57 -22.44
C LYS A 334 27.13 16.55 -21.37
N LEU A 335 27.18 15.53 -20.53
CA LEU A 335 28.16 15.42 -19.47
C LEU A 335 29.50 14.96 -20.04
N ASP A 336 30.55 15.65 -19.65
CA ASP A 336 31.93 15.31 -19.95
C ASP A 336 32.58 14.63 -18.74
N GLY A 337 33.61 13.83 -19.02
CA GLY A 337 34.43 13.18 -18.01
C GLY A 337 34.30 11.65 -17.99
N GLU A 338 35.41 11.01 -17.68
CA GLU A 338 35.63 9.57 -17.77
C GLU A 338 34.57 8.74 -17.03
N LYS A 339 34.16 9.20 -15.83
CA LYS A 339 33.10 8.52 -15.05
C LYS A 339 31.73 8.62 -15.71
N ALA A 340 31.38 9.78 -16.27
CA ALA A 340 30.10 9.99 -16.94
C ALA A 340 30.06 9.17 -18.24
N GLU A 341 31.11 9.22 -19.04
CA GLU A 341 31.25 8.42 -20.27
C GLU A 341 31.12 6.92 -19.98
N TYR A 342 31.81 6.44 -18.92
CA TYR A 342 31.69 5.04 -18.51
C TYR A 342 30.24 4.65 -18.19
N ILE A 343 29.51 5.43 -17.37
CA ILE A 343 28.13 5.14 -17.06
C ILE A 343 27.25 5.20 -18.30
N LEU A 344 27.41 6.24 -19.11
CA LEU A 344 26.69 6.43 -20.37
C LEU A 344 26.99 5.34 -21.39
N SER A 345 28.11 4.64 -21.30
CA SER A 345 28.46 3.55 -22.23
C SER A 345 27.53 2.32 -22.09
N TYR A 346 27.07 2.01 -20.88
CA TYR A 346 26.24 0.82 -20.63
C TYR A 346 24.78 1.14 -20.28
N LEU A 347 24.45 2.36 -19.83
CA LEU A 347 23.10 2.70 -19.41
C LEU A 347 22.15 2.82 -20.62
N PRO A 348 21.01 2.09 -20.66
CA PRO A 348 20.03 2.22 -21.73
C PRO A 348 19.06 3.39 -21.45
N LYS A 349 18.37 3.85 -22.48
CA LYS A 349 17.13 4.59 -22.33
C LYS A 349 16.03 3.64 -21.87
N ILE A 350 15.22 4.08 -20.90
CA ILE A 350 14.12 3.28 -20.36
C ILE A 350 12.82 4.02 -20.60
N GLN A 351 11.84 3.30 -21.13
CA GLN A 351 10.45 3.73 -21.23
C GLN A 351 9.57 2.65 -20.61
N GLN A 352 8.67 3.04 -19.72
CA GLN A 352 7.78 2.11 -19.05
C GLN A 352 6.36 2.66 -19.05
N GLU A 353 5.41 1.78 -19.30
CA GLU A 353 3.98 2.04 -19.18
C GLU A 353 3.40 0.97 -18.26
N THR A 354 2.72 1.38 -17.21
CA THR A 354 2.06 0.47 -16.27
C THR A 354 0.66 0.93 -15.97
N PHE A 355 -0.28 0.00 -15.85
CA PHE A 355 -1.57 0.27 -15.24
C PHE A 355 -2.12 -0.96 -14.53
N THR A 356 -2.94 -0.71 -13.53
CA THR A 356 -3.80 -1.71 -12.89
C THR A 356 -5.19 -1.12 -12.74
N LEU A 357 -6.20 -1.87 -13.17
CA LEU A 357 -7.61 -1.58 -12.93
C LEU A 357 -8.20 -2.73 -12.15
N GLY A 358 -8.92 -2.43 -11.07
CA GLY A 358 -9.53 -3.47 -10.23
C GLY A 358 -10.90 -3.06 -9.69
N ALA A 359 -11.73 -4.07 -9.45
CA ALA A 359 -13.03 -3.93 -8.81
C ALA A 359 -13.16 -4.94 -7.66
N VAL A 360 -13.69 -4.47 -6.54
CA VAL A 360 -13.97 -5.27 -5.35
C VAL A 360 -15.44 -5.10 -5.00
N TYR A 361 -16.22 -6.16 -5.14
CA TYR A 361 -17.61 -6.19 -4.72
C TYR A 361 -17.73 -6.94 -3.40
N ARG A 362 -18.47 -6.37 -2.44
CA ARG A 362 -18.76 -6.99 -1.15
C ARG A 362 -20.25 -7.08 -0.95
N HIS A 363 -20.68 -8.26 -0.54
CA HIS A 363 -22.05 -8.51 -0.09
C HIS A 363 -22.04 -8.95 1.37
N TYR A 364 -22.76 -8.21 2.21
CA TYR A 364 -22.88 -8.44 3.65
C TYR A 364 -24.18 -9.18 3.92
N ALA A 365 -24.10 -10.41 4.42
CA ALA A 365 -25.25 -11.29 4.68
C ALA A 365 -25.20 -11.81 6.12
N GLY A 366 -25.49 -10.94 7.09
CA GLY A 366 -25.39 -11.25 8.51
C GLY A 366 -23.96 -11.61 8.90
N ALA A 367 -23.74 -12.82 9.42
CA ALA A 367 -22.42 -13.31 9.83
C ALA A 367 -21.46 -13.58 8.64
N HIS A 368 -21.89 -13.42 7.40
CA HIS A 368 -21.13 -13.74 6.20
C HIS A 368 -20.80 -12.48 5.41
N VAL A 369 -19.56 -12.39 4.93
CA VAL A 369 -19.13 -11.35 3.99
C VAL A 369 -18.58 -12.05 2.74
N GLN A 370 -19.28 -11.91 1.65
CA GLN A 370 -18.87 -12.42 0.35
C GLN A 370 -18.10 -11.33 -0.39
N THR A 371 -16.92 -11.66 -0.90
CA THR A 371 -16.08 -10.72 -1.61
C THR A 371 -15.69 -11.29 -2.98
N ALA A 372 -15.93 -10.53 -4.02
CA ALA A 372 -15.46 -10.82 -5.37
C ALA A 372 -14.48 -9.73 -5.80
N VAL A 373 -13.29 -10.13 -6.22
CA VAL A 373 -12.25 -9.22 -6.72
C VAL A 373 -11.89 -9.60 -8.13
N VAL A 374 -11.96 -8.65 -9.04
CA VAL A 374 -11.47 -8.80 -10.42
C VAL A 374 -10.48 -7.69 -10.70
N SER A 375 -9.37 -8.02 -11.36
CA SER A 375 -8.37 -7.02 -11.76
C SER A 375 -7.66 -7.40 -13.03
N HIS A 376 -7.17 -6.37 -13.72
CA HIS A 376 -6.27 -6.50 -14.85
C HIS A 376 -5.09 -5.55 -14.67
N SER A 377 -3.88 -6.08 -14.81
CA SER A 377 -2.62 -5.34 -14.73
C SER A 377 -1.84 -5.48 -16.03
N TYR A 378 -1.18 -4.40 -16.41
CA TYR A 378 -0.34 -4.30 -17.60
C TYR A 378 0.96 -3.60 -17.27
N LEU A 379 2.08 -4.15 -17.73
CA LEU A 379 3.41 -3.57 -17.61
C LEU A 379 4.14 -3.75 -18.93
N ASN A 380 4.60 -2.67 -19.54
CA ASN A 380 5.38 -2.66 -20.78
C ASN A 380 6.70 -1.93 -20.56
N ASN A 381 7.80 -2.65 -20.62
CA ASN A 381 9.15 -2.12 -20.49
C ASN A 381 9.82 -2.09 -21.86
N ARG A 382 10.44 -0.96 -22.20
CA ARG A 382 11.25 -0.77 -23.40
C ARG A 382 12.60 -0.21 -23.00
N ASN A 383 13.65 -0.95 -23.31
CA ASN A 383 15.04 -0.51 -23.10
C ASN A 383 15.73 -0.42 -24.46
N THR A 384 16.37 0.72 -24.72
CA THR A 384 17.07 0.95 -25.99
C THR A 384 18.44 1.51 -25.73
N LYS A 385 19.45 0.95 -26.39
CA LYS A 385 20.84 1.41 -26.30
C LYS A 385 21.47 1.48 -27.67
N TYR A 386 22.15 2.59 -27.91
CA TYR A 386 22.95 2.80 -29.12
C TYR A 386 24.44 2.93 -28.74
N LEU A 387 25.30 2.51 -29.66
CA LEU A 387 26.74 2.66 -29.53
C LEU A 387 27.08 4.16 -29.44
N HIS A 388 27.89 4.53 -28.46
CA HIS A 388 28.22 5.92 -28.14
C HIS A 388 26.99 6.84 -27.96
N ASN A 389 25.82 6.27 -27.70
CA ASN A 389 24.54 6.98 -27.62
C ASN A 389 24.12 7.71 -28.91
N ASP A 390 24.70 7.31 -30.06
CA ASP A 390 24.39 7.87 -31.37
C ASP A 390 23.18 7.16 -32.00
N GLU A 391 22.06 7.87 -32.06
CA GLU A 391 20.78 7.39 -32.61
C GLU A 391 20.60 7.71 -34.10
N SER A 392 21.62 8.25 -34.75
CA SER A 392 21.53 8.67 -36.15
C SER A 392 21.39 7.49 -37.13
N SER A 393 21.81 6.29 -36.73
CA SER A 393 21.71 5.07 -37.54
C SER A 393 21.25 3.87 -36.71
N GLU A 394 20.42 3.02 -37.32
CA GLU A 394 20.07 1.70 -36.77
C GLU A 394 21.29 0.76 -36.66
N ASP A 395 22.35 1.03 -37.42
CA ASP A 395 23.61 0.28 -37.29
C ASP A 395 24.29 0.49 -35.93
N ASN A 396 24.01 1.58 -35.26
CA ASN A 396 24.51 1.87 -33.91
C ASN A 396 23.65 1.19 -32.83
N LEU A 397 22.53 0.56 -33.17
CA LEU A 397 21.68 -0.13 -32.20
C LEU A 397 22.41 -1.33 -31.60
N THR A 398 22.61 -1.31 -30.27
CA THR A 398 23.27 -2.40 -29.52
C THR A 398 22.30 -3.22 -28.70
N LEU A 399 21.24 -2.58 -28.18
CA LEU A 399 20.17 -3.22 -27.40
C LEU A 399 18.82 -2.63 -27.76
N ARG A 400 17.86 -3.47 -28.08
CA ARG A 400 16.43 -3.15 -28.09
C ARG A 400 15.68 -4.28 -27.39
N LEU A 401 15.19 -3.99 -26.19
CA LEU A 401 14.39 -4.92 -25.41
C LEU A 401 12.99 -4.35 -25.27
N ARG A 402 12.00 -5.17 -25.52
CA ARG A 402 10.61 -4.89 -25.18
C ARG A 402 10.02 -6.10 -24.47
N SER A 403 9.58 -5.91 -23.23
CA SER A 403 8.88 -6.94 -22.46
C SER A 403 7.53 -6.43 -21.99
N VAL A 404 6.51 -7.26 -22.16
CA VAL A 404 5.13 -6.97 -21.78
C VAL A 404 4.64 -8.05 -20.85
N GLU A 405 4.14 -7.64 -19.69
CA GLU A 405 3.46 -8.51 -18.73
C GLU A 405 2.00 -8.07 -18.61
N GLN A 406 1.09 -9.03 -18.64
CA GLN A 406 -0.34 -8.81 -18.43
C GLN A 406 -0.86 -9.87 -17.48
N GLU A 407 -1.67 -9.47 -16.53
CA GLU A 407 -2.31 -10.39 -15.59
C GLU A 407 -3.77 -10.03 -15.38
N THR A 408 -4.65 -11.01 -15.59
CA THR A 408 -6.07 -10.91 -15.23
C THR A 408 -6.35 -11.84 -14.08
N LYS A 409 -6.85 -11.31 -12.96
CA LYS A 409 -7.07 -12.05 -11.72
C LYS A 409 -8.52 -11.99 -11.29
N LEU A 410 -9.02 -13.12 -10.82
CA LEU A 410 -10.32 -13.27 -10.14
C LEU A 410 -10.08 -13.93 -8.80
N ARG A 411 -10.62 -13.34 -7.72
CA ARG A 411 -10.66 -13.95 -6.38
C ARG A 411 -12.07 -13.86 -5.84
N LEU A 412 -12.59 -14.99 -5.40
CA LEU A 412 -13.87 -15.11 -4.72
C LEU A 412 -13.61 -15.65 -3.33
N GLU A 413 -14.16 -15.02 -2.31
CA GLU A 413 -14.01 -15.43 -0.92
C GLU A 413 -15.29 -15.19 -0.12
N ASN A 414 -15.53 -16.06 0.85
CA ASN A 414 -16.59 -15.93 1.84
C ASN A 414 -15.96 -15.98 3.22
N SER A 415 -16.07 -14.90 3.97
CA SER A 415 -15.64 -14.80 5.36
C SER A 415 -16.86 -14.89 6.27
N SER A 416 -16.85 -15.81 7.22
CA SER A 416 -17.95 -16.07 8.14
C SER A 416 -17.47 -15.98 9.58
N THR A 417 -18.21 -15.29 10.44
CA THR A 417 -17.89 -15.14 11.87
C THR A 417 -18.96 -15.83 12.71
N PHE A 418 -18.56 -16.76 13.56
CA PHE A 418 -19.43 -17.53 14.45
C PHE A 418 -18.89 -17.46 15.88
N GLY A 419 -19.35 -16.49 16.66
CA GLY A 419 -18.81 -16.23 17.99
C GLY A 419 -17.31 -16.01 17.99
N ALA A 420 -16.56 -16.88 18.68
CA ALA A 420 -15.08 -16.82 18.76
C ALA A 420 -14.35 -17.33 17.49
N TRP A 421 -15.09 -17.87 16.52
CA TRP A 421 -14.52 -18.48 15.31
C TRP A 421 -14.72 -17.58 14.10
N LYS A 422 -13.68 -17.48 13.28
CA LYS A 422 -13.74 -16.87 11.94
C LYS A 422 -13.28 -17.88 10.91
N VAL A 423 -14.10 -18.11 9.90
CA VAL A 423 -13.80 -19.02 8.78
C VAL A 423 -13.78 -18.23 7.49
N ASN A 424 -12.69 -18.34 6.75
CA ASN A 424 -12.54 -17.72 5.43
C ASN A 424 -12.26 -18.82 4.41
N LEU A 425 -13.09 -18.94 3.39
CA LEU A 425 -12.94 -19.90 2.29
C LEU A 425 -12.98 -19.15 0.97
N GLY A 426 -12.15 -19.59 0.01
CA GLY A 426 -12.18 -18.95 -1.29
C GLY A 426 -11.40 -19.68 -2.37
N LEU A 427 -11.48 -19.09 -3.54
CA LEU A 427 -10.78 -19.53 -4.74
C LEU A 427 -10.16 -18.35 -5.47
N ASN A 428 -9.12 -18.62 -6.24
CA ASN A 428 -8.49 -17.63 -7.13
C ASN A 428 -8.21 -18.25 -8.50
N LEU A 429 -8.30 -17.41 -9.51
CA LEU A 429 -7.93 -17.69 -10.88
C LEU A 429 -7.07 -16.53 -11.38
N ASN A 430 -5.92 -16.83 -12.00
CA ASN A 430 -5.04 -15.84 -12.57
C ASN A 430 -4.59 -16.31 -13.96
N TYR A 431 -4.77 -15.47 -14.96
CA TYR A 431 -4.23 -15.65 -16.29
C TYR A 431 -3.13 -14.62 -16.55
N SER A 432 -1.90 -15.09 -16.68
CA SER A 432 -0.71 -14.28 -16.91
C SER A 432 -0.18 -14.48 -18.31
N GLN A 433 0.15 -13.40 -18.99
CA GLN A 433 0.82 -13.40 -20.30
C GLN A 433 2.13 -12.61 -20.19
N TYR A 434 3.18 -13.20 -20.73
CA TYR A 434 4.48 -12.55 -20.85
C TYR A 434 4.95 -12.64 -22.29
N THR A 435 5.37 -11.51 -22.87
CA THR A 435 6.06 -11.47 -24.15
C THR A 435 7.35 -10.70 -24.02
N ASN A 436 8.40 -11.22 -24.64
CA ASN A 436 9.69 -10.54 -24.68
C ASN A 436 10.23 -10.59 -26.10
N THR A 437 10.64 -9.42 -26.61
CA THR A 437 11.39 -9.29 -27.85
C THR A 437 12.69 -8.56 -27.50
N SER A 438 13.81 -9.21 -27.74
CA SER A 438 15.13 -8.70 -27.42
C SER A 438 16.05 -8.80 -28.64
N PHE A 439 16.58 -7.67 -29.06
CA PHE A 439 17.70 -7.59 -29.99
C PHE A 439 18.92 -7.12 -29.23
N GLN A 440 20.04 -7.84 -29.36
CA GLN A 440 21.30 -7.47 -28.76
C GLN A 440 22.44 -7.72 -29.77
N ARG A 441 23.30 -6.71 -29.92
CA ARG A 441 24.53 -6.81 -30.72
C ARG A 441 25.71 -7.02 -29.79
N VAL A 442 26.39 -8.14 -29.95
CA VAL A 442 27.55 -8.52 -29.17
C VAL A 442 28.80 -8.17 -29.98
N TYR A 443 29.63 -7.28 -29.49
CA TYR A 443 30.87 -6.86 -30.18
C TYR A 443 32.09 -7.74 -29.85
N ILE A 444 31.90 -8.90 -29.29
CA ILE A 444 32.96 -9.86 -28.99
C ILE A 444 33.18 -10.72 -30.26
N GLY A 445 34.29 -10.47 -30.97
CA GLY A 445 34.64 -11.18 -32.20
C GLY A 445 34.01 -10.63 -33.48
N LYS A 446 33.29 -11.41 -34.24
CA LYS A 446 32.74 -11.07 -35.58
C LYS A 446 31.46 -10.20 -35.54
N GLY A 447 31.08 -9.61 -34.43
CA GLY A 447 29.86 -8.77 -34.35
C GLY A 447 28.56 -9.58 -34.43
N GLU A 448 28.43 -10.63 -33.63
CA GLU A 448 27.26 -11.47 -33.58
C GLU A 448 26.05 -10.70 -33.02
N THR A 449 24.90 -10.92 -33.63
CA THR A 449 23.60 -10.40 -33.17
C THR A 449 22.77 -11.54 -32.60
N SER A 450 22.13 -11.28 -31.46
CA SER A 450 21.12 -12.17 -30.89
C SER A 450 19.75 -11.52 -31.06
N ASP A 451 18.85 -12.21 -31.73
CA ASP A 451 17.45 -11.81 -31.85
C ASP A 451 16.60 -12.89 -31.22
N TYR A 452 15.84 -12.51 -30.20
CA TYR A 452 15.13 -13.45 -29.37
C TYR A 452 13.68 -13.01 -29.14
N HIS A 453 12.77 -13.92 -29.34
CA HIS A 453 11.34 -13.70 -29.07
C HIS A 453 10.78 -14.82 -28.20
N THR A 454 10.11 -14.43 -27.11
CA THR A 454 9.41 -15.36 -26.22
C THR A 454 8.00 -14.91 -25.99
N ALA A 455 7.07 -15.86 -25.99
CA ALA A 455 5.70 -15.67 -25.56
C ALA A 455 5.31 -16.80 -24.61
N LEU A 456 4.81 -16.45 -23.44
CA LEU A 456 4.37 -17.38 -22.40
C LEU A 456 2.98 -17.01 -21.92
N GLY A 457 2.07 -17.98 -21.86
CA GLY A 457 0.75 -17.84 -21.28
C GLY A 457 0.55 -18.86 -20.17
N LEU A 458 0.24 -18.42 -18.97
CA LEU A 458 0.05 -19.26 -17.79
C LEU A 458 -1.32 -19.04 -17.17
N LEU A 459 -2.01 -20.12 -16.91
CA LEU A 459 -3.24 -20.15 -16.13
C LEU A 459 -2.91 -20.74 -14.76
N HIS A 460 -3.18 -19.97 -13.69
CA HIS A 460 -3.04 -20.40 -12.30
C HIS A 460 -4.42 -20.45 -11.66
N TRP A 461 -4.68 -21.48 -10.88
CA TRP A 461 -5.89 -21.60 -10.07
C TRP A 461 -5.54 -22.14 -8.69
N GLY A 462 -6.34 -21.78 -7.70
CA GLY A 462 -6.09 -22.22 -6.33
C GLY A 462 -7.35 -22.11 -5.49
N ILE A 463 -7.35 -22.91 -4.44
CA ILE A 463 -8.35 -22.87 -3.37
C ILE A 463 -7.66 -22.62 -2.05
N PHE A 464 -8.33 -21.93 -1.15
CA PHE A 464 -7.80 -21.64 0.18
C PHE A 464 -8.88 -21.67 1.24
N GLY A 465 -8.49 -21.99 2.45
CA GLY A 465 -9.33 -21.92 3.62
C GLY A 465 -8.50 -21.52 4.84
N THR A 466 -9.09 -20.72 5.72
CA THR A 466 -8.53 -20.34 7.01
C THR A 466 -9.60 -20.49 8.06
N MET A 467 -9.27 -21.12 9.17
CA MET A 467 -10.09 -21.16 10.37
C MET A 467 -9.30 -20.55 11.52
N SER A 468 -9.85 -19.51 12.11
CA SER A 468 -9.22 -18.76 13.19
C SER A 468 -10.12 -18.76 14.42
N TYR A 469 -9.51 -18.87 15.58
CA TYR A 469 -10.16 -18.81 16.89
C TYR A 469 -9.52 -17.70 17.72
N ALA A 470 -10.32 -16.89 18.36
CA ALA A 470 -9.86 -15.96 19.39
C ALA A 470 -10.65 -16.24 20.68
N SER A 471 -9.91 -16.44 21.79
CA SER A 471 -10.57 -16.57 23.09
C SER A 471 -11.35 -15.29 23.44
N PRO A 472 -12.44 -15.37 24.21
CA PRO A 472 -13.25 -14.21 24.56
C PRO A 472 -12.48 -13.09 25.26
N ASP A 473 -11.42 -13.45 26.01
CA ASP A 473 -10.51 -12.53 26.68
C ASP A 473 -9.35 -12.05 25.79
N GLU A 474 -9.35 -12.43 24.50
CA GLU A 474 -8.31 -12.12 23.49
C GLU A 474 -6.88 -12.54 23.89
N ARG A 475 -6.72 -13.35 24.93
CA ARG A 475 -5.41 -13.82 25.40
C ARG A 475 -4.83 -14.92 24.53
N PHE A 476 -5.68 -15.73 23.92
CA PHE A 476 -5.26 -16.81 23.05
C PHE A 476 -5.90 -16.65 21.67
N THR A 477 -5.06 -16.68 20.64
CA THR A 477 -5.51 -16.74 19.26
C THR A 477 -4.81 -17.86 18.52
N ALA A 478 -5.57 -18.61 17.72
CA ALA A 478 -5.07 -19.68 16.87
C ALA A 478 -5.63 -19.50 15.46
N SER A 479 -4.79 -19.68 14.45
CA SER A 479 -5.23 -19.62 13.05
C SER A 479 -4.58 -20.78 12.29
N LEU A 480 -5.41 -21.58 11.64
CA LEU A 480 -5.01 -22.67 10.74
C LEU A 480 -5.49 -22.34 9.34
N GLY A 481 -4.55 -22.17 8.43
CA GLY A 481 -4.80 -21.95 7.01
C GLY A 481 -4.28 -23.09 6.16
N VAL A 482 -4.99 -23.41 5.09
CA VAL A 482 -4.54 -24.34 4.06
C VAL A 482 -4.79 -23.71 2.70
N ARG A 483 -3.80 -23.78 1.83
CA ARG A 483 -3.91 -23.34 0.44
C ARG A 483 -3.39 -24.42 -0.48
N ALA A 484 -4.05 -24.61 -1.61
CA ALA A 484 -3.62 -25.49 -2.68
C ALA A 484 -3.66 -24.70 -3.99
N ASP A 485 -2.52 -24.65 -4.67
CA ASP A 485 -2.38 -23.94 -5.95
C ASP A 485 -2.03 -24.93 -7.06
N ALA A 486 -2.37 -24.58 -8.29
CA ALA A 486 -1.99 -25.32 -9.49
C ALA A 486 -1.83 -24.37 -10.67
N ASN A 487 -1.11 -24.82 -11.72
CA ASN A 487 -0.96 -24.07 -12.96
C ASN A 487 -0.75 -25.02 -14.15
N ASN A 488 -0.82 -24.45 -15.34
CA ASN A 488 -0.67 -25.23 -16.59
C ASN A 488 0.78 -25.27 -17.14
N TYR A 489 1.78 -24.86 -16.36
CA TYR A 489 3.18 -24.84 -16.80
C TYR A 489 3.73 -26.22 -17.12
N SER A 490 3.43 -27.22 -16.26
CA SER A 490 3.81 -28.60 -16.49
C SER A 490 2.68 -29.57 -16.11
N SER A 491 2.77 -30.82 -16.55
CA SER A 491 1.77 -31.83 -16.22
C SER A 491 1.64 -32.07 -14.72
N ARG A 492 2.74 -32.02 -13.97
CA ARG A 492 2.77 -32.21 -12.52
C ARG A 492 2.12 -31.01 -11.80
N MET A 493 2.40 -29.78 -12.24
CA MET A 493 1.88 -28.57 -11.62
C MET A 493 0.38 -28.34 -11.84
N LYS A 494 -0.30 -29.17 -12.63
CA LYS A 494 -1.75 -29.12 -12.80
C LYS A 494 -2.53 -29.68 -11.60
N HIS A 495 -1.86 -30.41 -10.70
CA HIS A 495 -2.51 -31.07 -9.58
C HIS A 495 -2.41 -30.21 -8.31
N LEU A 496 -3.55 -29.86 -7.73
CA LEU A 496 -3.63 -29.08 -6.48
C LEU A 496 -2.89 -29.75 -5.30
N SER A 497 -2.81 -31.08 -5.28
CA SER A 497 -2.12 -31.86 -4.25
C SER A 497 -0.61 -31.65 -4.23
N GLU A 498 -0.02 -31.22 -5.34
CA GLU A 498 1.44 -31.03 -5.45
C GLU A 498 1.92 -29.70 -4.84
N GLN A 499 1.01 -28.74 -4.65
CA GLN A 499 1.34 -27.40 -4.16
C GLN A 499 0.48 -27.03 -2.95
N LEU A 500 0.52 -27.88 -1.92
CA LEU A 500 -0.14 -27.62 -0.64
C LEU A 500 0.72 -26.69 0.23
N SER A 501 0.08 -25.67 0.81
CA SER A 501 0.72 -24.69 1.69
C SER A 501 -0.07 -24.58 3.00
N PRO A 502 0.22 -25.43 4.00
CA PRO A 502 -0.37 -25.28 5.32
C PRO A 502 0.28 -24.12 6.07
N ARG A 503 -0.51 -23.44 6.90
CA ARG A 503 -0.09 -22.28 7.69
C ARG A 503 -0.70 -22.39 9.08
N LEU A 504 0.12 -22.28 10.12
CA LEU A 504 -0.33 -22.30 11.51
C LEU A 504 0.23 -21.09 12.24
N SER A 505 -0.63 -20.37 12.93
CA SER A 505 -0.24 -19.27 13.80
C SER A 505 -0.90 -19.44 15.16
N LEU A 506 -0.12 -19.36 16.22
CA LEU A 506 -0.58 -19.44 17.61
C LEU A 506 -0.03 -18.25 18.37
N THR A 507 -0.89 -17.56 19.13
CA THR A 507 -0.48 -16.46 19.98
C THR A 507 -1.11 -16.62 21.36
N ALA A 508 -0.30 -16.44 22.40
CA ALA A 508 -0.75 -16.35 23.78
C ALA A 508 -0.17 -15.09 24.42
N SER A 509 -0.97 -14.33 25.16
CA SER A 509 -0.52 -13.17 25.91
C SER A 509 -0.82 -13.36 27.41
N SER A 510 0.18 -13.09 28.27
CA SER A 510 -0.01 -13.10 29.73
C SER A 510 -0.45 -11.70 30.22
N THR A 511 -1.19 -11.66 31.31
CA THR A 511 -1.72 -10.42 31.90
C THR A 511 -0.66 -9.53 32.54
N ASP A 512 0.51 -10.06 32.89
CA ASP A 512 1.48 -9.37 33.76
C ASP A 512 2.81 -8.98 33.09
N CYS A 513 3.02 -9.34 31.82
CA CYS A 513 4.21 -8.96 31.07
C CYS A 513 3.86 -8.65 29.63
N MET A 514 4.70 -7.86 28.95
CA MET A 514 4.65 -7.65 27.51
C MET A 514 4.34 -8.96 26.78
N PRO A 515 3.57 -8.92 25.67
CA PRO A 515 3.21 -10.13 24.94
C PRO A 515 4.47 -10.94 24.64
N VAL A 516 4.55 -12.16 25.22
CA VAL A 516 5.58 -13.12 24.85
C VAL A 516 5.20 -13.59 23.47
N VAL A 517 5.90 -13.08 22.47
CA VAL A 517 5.79 -13.60 21.11
C VAL A 517 6.40 -14.99 21.13
N ALA A 518 5.55 -16.01 21.04
CA ALA A 518 6.04 -17.37 20.80
C ALA A 518 6.86 -17.37 19.50
N PRO A 519 7.98 -18.10 19.44
CA PRO A 519 8.77 -18.17 18.22
C PRO A 519 7.91 -18.67 17.07
N ASP A 520 8.00 -17.96 15.95
CA ASP A 520 7.29 -18.23 14.71
C ASP A 520 7.65 -19.61 14.19
N TYR A 521 6.83 -20.62 14.44
CA TYR A 521 6.89 -21.88 13.72
C TYR A 521 5.98 -21.81 12.50
N THR A 522 6.35 -20.98 11.54
CA THR A 522 5.72 -21.02 10.22
C THR A 522 6.42 -22.11 9.43
N ILE A 523 5.78 -23.26 9.28
CA ILE A 523 6.22 -24.28 8.33
C ILE A 523 5.76 -23.78 6.95
N ASN A 524 6.59 -22.98 6.30
CA ASN A 524 6.43 -22.67 4.89
C ASN A 524 6.97 -23.87 4.11
N TYR A 525 6.10 -24.71 3.60
CA TYR A 525 6.49 -25.74 2.66
C TYR A 525 6.89 -25.05 1.35
N ARG A 526 8.18 -24.97 1.06
CA ARG A 526 8.68 -24.66 -0.27
C ARG A 526 8.41 -25.88 -1.13
N PRO A 527 7.59 -25.81 -2.19
CA PRO A 527 7.59 -26.89 -3.17
C PRO A 527 9.02 -27.01 -3.68
N ILE A 528 9.57 -28.21 -3.63
CA ILE A 528 10.88 -28.53 -4.18
C ILE A 528 10.79 -28.18 -5.68
N GLN A 529 11.49 -27.13 -6.10
CA GLN A 529 11.73 -26.91 -7.51
C GLN A 529 12.56 -28.10 -7.98
N ASP A 530 11.98 -28.92 -8.86
CA ASP A 530 12.71 -30.02 -9.48
C ASP A 530 13.94 -29.46 -10.19
N SER A 531 15.12 -29.78 -9.66
CA SER A 531 16.42 -29.47 -10.26
C SER A 531 16.71 -30.32 -11.51
N ASP A 532 15.73 -31.06 -12.00
CA ASP A 532 15.87 -31.98 -13.14
C ASP A 532 15.53 -31.37 -14.50
N SER A 533 15.53 -30.03 -14.65
CA SER A 533 15.67 -29.47 -16.01
C SER A 533 17.13 -29.60 -16.43
N LYS A 534 17.49 -30.80 -16.86
CA LYS A 534 18.70 -31.01 -17.66
C LYS A 534 18.62 -30.14 -18.91
N GLY A 535 19.49 -29.17 -18.97
CA GLY A 535 20.05 -28.67 -20.20
C GLY A 535 19.29 -27.59 -20.90
N THR A 536 19.53 -26.40 -20.49
CA THR A 536 20.10 -25.37 -21.38
C THR A 536 20.74 -24.32 -20.48
N THR A 537 22.04 -24.39 -20.35
CA THR A 537 22.88 -23.36 -19.75
C THR A 537 22.79 -22.12 -20.63
N GLY A 538 21.90 -21.22 -20.25
CA GLY A 538 21.95 -19.83 -20.65
C GLY A 538 22.30 -19.03 -19.41
N ASN A 539 23.56 -18.63 -19.27
CA ASN A 539 24.01 -17.70 -18.25
C ASN A 539 23.18 -16.41 -18.35
N TRP A 540 22.52 -16.06 -17.26
CA TRP A 540 21.89 -14.77 -17.04
C TRP A 540 22.62 -13.98 -15.96
#